data_8193bc40ea6848555b62a6df1fb1b87a
#
_entry.id   8193bc40ea6848555b62a6df1fb1b87a
#
_cell.length_a   1.000
_cell.length_b   1.000
_cell.length_c   1.000
_cell.angle_alpha   90.00
_cell.angle_beta   90.00
_cell.angle_gamma   90.00
#
_symmetry.space_group_name_H-M   'P 1'
#
loop_
_entity.id
_entity.type
_entity.pdbx_description
1 polymer ?
#
loop_
_entity_poly.entity_id
_entity_poly.type
_entity_poly.pdbx_seq_one_letter_code
_entity_poly.pdbx_strand_id
1 'polypeptide(L)'
;MKIAVVADERRGDMGSKLADTVGADHLSVDDGTLGCSRNHLAAWSALAESMGPEDSHAVVLEEDAVPVDGFREQLVSALSVAPASIVSLYLGTGYINDCRTKGVLAAADAIGAHWIVTNGIVHHAVALAVRRELVLPMIGSVGEFGAIDGQLSRWARRNGHAVAYSSPSLVDHCDEPSLVSRNRRAERKA
;
A
#
# COMPACT_ATOMS: atom_id res chain seq x y z
N MET A 1 11.39 7.93 7.75
CA MET A 1 10.08 7.37 7.37
C MET A 1 9.51 6.59 8.53
N LYS A 2 8.18 6.49 8.60
CA LYS A 2 7.43 5.73 9.59
C LYS A 2 6.61 4.65 8.90
N ILE A 3 6.52 3.46 9.51
CA ILE A 3 5.82 2.29 8.95
C ILE A 3 4.72 1.85 9.91
N ALA A 4 3.52 1.59 9.37
CA ALA A 4 2.44 0.92 10.10
C ALA A 4 1.99 -0.33 9.36
N VAL A 5 1.47 -1.28 10.12
CA VAL A 5 0.76 -2.45 9.63
C VAL A 5 -0.70 -2.33 10.03
N VAL A 6 -1.62 -2.61 9.11
CA VAL A 6 -3.04 -2.79 9.39
C VAL A 6 -3.37 -4.26 9.35
N ALA A 7 -4.14 -4.74 10.33
CA ALA A 7 -4.49 -6.14 10.46
C ALA A 7 -5.94 -6.30 10.92
N ASP A 8 -6.50 -7.46 10.61
CA ASP A 8 -7.79 -7.91 11.13
C ASP A 8 -7.53 -9.02 12.16
N GLU A 9 -8.18 -8.96 13.32
CA GLU A 9 -8.01 -9.94 14.40
C GLU A 9 -8.23 -11.39 13.93
N ARG A 10 -9.11 -11.59 12.96
CA ARG A 10 -9.39 -12.90 12.37
C ARG A 10 -8.20 -13.54 11.63
N ARG A 11 -7.17 -12.75 11.31
CA ARG A 11 -5.89 -13.20 10.71
C ARG A 11 -4.88 -13.69 11.76
N GLY A 12 -5.25 -13.69 13.06
CA GLY A 12 -4.39 -14.14 14.13
C GLY A 12 -3.12 -13.29 14.26
N ASP A 13 -1.97 -13.92 14.21
CA ASP A 13 -0.68 -13.26 14.42
C ASP A 13 0.00 -12.72 13.15
N MET A 14 -0.67 -12.75 11.99
CA MET A 14 -0.08 -12.28 10.72
C MET A 14 0.36 -10.83 10.82
N GLY A 15 -0.48 -9.94 11.35
CA GLY A 15 -0.16 -8.52 11.50
C GLY A 15 1.05 -8.28 12.40
N SER A 16 1.14 -8.96 13.55
CA SER A 16 2.29 -8.81 14.47
C SER A 16 3.58 -9.36 13.86
N LYS A 17 3.53 -10.51 13.20
CA LYS A 17 4.68 -11.08 12.49
C LYS A 17 5.20 -10.15 11.39
N LEU A 18 4.28 -9.59 10.60
CA LEU A 18 4.65 -8.62 9.57
C LEU A 18 5.25 -7.35 10.20
N ALA A 19 4.62 -6.82 11.28
CA ALA A 19 5.11 -5.65 11.98
C ALA A 19 6.54 -5.83 12.50
N ASP A 20 6.83 -6.99 13.09
CA ASP A 20 8.19 -7.35 13.52
C ASP A 20 9.16 -7.45 12.32
N THR A 21 8.73 -8.08 11.23
CA THR A 21 9.55 -8.28 10.02
C THR A 21 9.96 -6.96 9.38
N VAL A 22 9.03 -6.00 9.26
CA VAL A 22 9.32 -4.70 8.63
C VAL A 22 9.81 -3.65 9.62
N GLY A 23 9.86 -3.97 10.91
CA GLY A 23 10.19 -3.02 11.98
C GLY A 23 9.16 -1.88 12.04
N ALA A 24 7.87 -2.21 12.07
CA ALA A 24 6.80 -1.22 12.08
C ALA A 24 6.81 -0.35 13.33
N ASP A 25 6.53 0.94 13.17
CA ASP A 25 6.38 1.90 14.26
C ASP A 25 4.98 1.81 14.91
N HIS A 26 4.00 1.26 14.17
CA HIS A 26 2.61 1.12 14.62
C HIS A 26 1.95 -0.13 14.03
N LEU A 27 1.12 -0.78 14.83
CA LEU A 27 0.23 -1.87 14.41
C LEU A 27 -1.21 -1.49 14.75
N SER A 28 -2.07 -1.41 13.74
CA SER A 28 -3.50 -1.15 13.89
C SER A 28 -4.29 -2.42 13.64
N VAL A 29 -4.94 -2.93 14.67
CA VAL A 29 -5.73 -4.18 14.59
C VAL A 29 -7.22 -3.86 14.66
N ASP A 30 -7.98 -4.28 13.66
CA ASP A 30 -9.44 -4.22 13.66
C ASP A 30 -10.01 -5.47 14.34
N ASP A 31 -10.74 -5.28 15.43
CA ASP A 31 -11.47 -6.33 16.16
C ASP A 31 -12.85 -6.63 15.53
N GLY A 32 -13.09 -6.13 14.32
CA GLY A 32 -14.36 -6.25 13.61
C GLY A 32 -15.28 -5.05 13.78
N THR A 33 -14.89 -4.02 14.54
CA THR A 33 -15.70 -2.82 14.81
C THR A 33 -15.40 -1.67 13.84
N LEU A 34 -14.17 -1.55 13.36
CA LEU A 34 -13.72 -0.46 12.49
C LEU A 34 -14.05 -0.73 11.01
N GLY A 35 -13.70 -1.90 10.53
CA GLY A 35 -13.68 -2.24 9.11
C GLY A 35 -12.45 -1.67 8.40
N CYS A 36 -12.13 -2.24 7.25
CA CYS A 36 -10.89 -2.01 6.51
C CYS A 36 -10.53 -0.52 6.34
N SER A 37 -11.45 0.31 5.84
CA SER A 37 -11.13 1.73 5.59
C SER A 37 -10.82 2.53 6.84
N ARG A 38 -11.57 2.33 7.92
CA ARG A 38 -11.30 3.03 9.19
C ARG A 38 -10.02 2.56 9.84
N ASN A 39 -9.72 1.26 9.75
CA ASN A 39 -8.46 0.72 10.24
C ASN A 39 -7.26 1.33 9.50
N HIS A 40 -7.34 1.44 8.17
CA HIS A 40 -6.34 2.18 7.40
C HIS A 40 -6.21 3.64 7.84
N LEU A 41 -7.34 4.35 8.00
CA LEU A 41 -7.31 5.75 8.45
C LEU A 41 -6.70 5.90 9.84
N ALA A 42 -6.98 4.97 10.76
CA ALA A 42 -6.37 4.95 12.10
C ALA A 42 -4.84 4.79 12.00
N ALA A 43 -4.36 3.86 11.17
CA ALA A 43 -2.93 3.66 10.94
C ALA A 43 -2.25 4.91 10.34
N TRP A 44 -2.84 5.51 9.30
CA TRP A 44 -2.33 6.75 8.71
C TRP A 44 -2.31 7.91 9.72
N SER A 45 -3.33 8.03 10.57
CA SER A 45 -3.41 9.06 11.61
C SER A 45 -2.33 8.87 12.66
N ALA A 46 -2.13 7.65 13.15
CA ALA A 46 -1.08 7.33 14.11
C ALA A 46 0.33 7.65 13.56
N LEU A 47 0.57 7.34 12.28
CA LEU A 47 1.82 7.73 11.64
C LEU A 47 1.95 9.26 11.55
N ALA A 48 0.92 9.97 11.11
CA ALA A 48 0.96 11.44 11.00
C ALA A 48 1.28 12.11 12.33
N GLU A 49 0.74 11.59 13.45
CA GLU A 49 1.00 12.09 14.80
C GLU A 49 2.44 11.82 15.28
N SER A 50 3.04 10.72 14.83
CA SER A 50 4.39 10.29 15.25
C SER A 50 5.52 10.78 14.36
N MET A 51 5.22 11.30 13.15
CA MET A 51 6.22 11.76 12.21
C MET A 51 6.89 13.07 12.61
N GLY A 52 8.22 13.07 12.65
CA GLY A 52 9.04 14.28 12.79
C GLY A 52 9.40 14.92 11.43
N PRO A 53 10.07 16.07 11.47
CA PRO A 53 10.51 16.79 10.25
C PRO A 53 11.49 15.97 9.40
N GLU A 54 12.22 15.03 10.00
CA GLU A 54 13.15 14.11 9.34
C GLU A 54 12.47 12.98 8.58
N ASP A 55 11.19 12.71 8.87
CA ASP A 55 10.46 11.64 8.21
C ASP A 55 9.92 12.09 6.85
N SER A 56 10.36 11.42 5.81
CA SER A 56 9.98 11.75 4.44
C SER A 56 8.65 11.15 4.00
N HIS A 57 8.35 9.93 4.46
CA HIS A 57 7.16 9.16 4.06
C HIS A 57 6.52 8.44 5.24
N ALA A 58 5.19 8.35 5.22
CA ALA A 58 4.42 7.34 5.94
C ALA A 58 4.19 6.13 5.03
N VAL A 59 4.28 4.93 5.59
CA VAL A 59 4.12 3.66 4.86
C VAL A 59 3.13 2.78 5.60
N VAL A 60 2.11 2.28 4.90
CA VAL A 60 1.12 1.36 5.49
C VAL A 60 1.10 0.07 4.67
N LEU A 61 1.19 -1.06 5.36
CA LEU A 61 1.09 -2.40 4.79
C LEU A 61 -0.14 -3.12 5.36
N GLU A 62 -0.83 -3.91 4.51
CA GLU A 62 -1.85 -4.87 4.95
C GLU A 62 -1.17 -6.14 5.50
N GLU A 63 -1.82 -6.83 6.45
CA GLU A 63 -1.27 -7.99 7.17
C GLU A 63 -0.88 -9.16 6.28
N ASP A 64 -1.42 -9.23 5.07
CA ASP A 64 -1.14 -10.26 4.08
C ASP A 64 -0.06 -9.86 3.04
N ALA A 65 0.60 -8.73 3.28
CA ALA A 65 1.78 -8.33 2.52
C ALA A 65 2.97 -9.25 2.82
N VAL A 66 3.70 -9.63 1.78
CA VAL A 66 4.92 -10.45 1.86
C VAL A 66 6.11 -9.62 1.38
N PRO A 67 6.87 -8.99 2.29
CA PRO A 67 8.01 -8.16 1.92
C PRO A 67 9.14 -8.99 1.30
N VAL A 68 9.88 -8.39 0.39
CA VAL A 68 11.13 -8.97 -0.12
C VAL A 68 12.23 -8.97 0.93
N ASP A 69 13.26 -9.79 0.77
CA ASP A 69 14.44 -9.78 1.61
C ASP A 69 15.11 -8.40 1.61
N GLY A 70 15.51 -7.90 2.80
CA GLY A 70 16.09 -6.56 2.91
C GLY A 70 15.09 -5.44 2.59
N PHE A 71 13.80 -5.66 2.84
CA PHE A 71 12.71 -4.74 2.50
C PHE A 71 13.00 -3.30 2.92
N ARG A 72 13.45 -3.08 4.16
CA ARG A 72 13.61 -1.72 4.71
C ARG A 72 14.68 -0.92 3.97
N GLU A 73 15.81 -1.53 3.64
CA GLU A 73 16.90 -0.92 2.89
C GLU A 73 16.47 -0.64 1.44
N GLN A 74 15.79 -1.59 0.82
CA GLN A 74 15.27 -1.44 -0.53
C GLN A 74 14.20 -0.34 -0.58
N LEU A 75 13.32 -0.26 0.42
CA LEU A 75 12.30 0.77 0.54
C LEU A 75 12.92 2.17 0.65
N VAL A 76 13.92 2.35 1.52
CA VAL A 76 14.64 3.63 1.65
C VAL A 76 15.23 4.05 0.30
N SER A 77 15.90 3.11 -0.38
CA SER A 77 16.52 3.37 -1.67
C SER A 77 15.47 3.74 -2.73
N ALA A 78 14.37 2.99 -2.81
CA ALA A 78 13.29 3.24 -3.75
C ALA A 78 12.61 4.59 -3.50
N LEU A 79 12.26 4.92 -2.25
CA LEU A 79 11.59 6.16 -1.91
C LEU A 79 12.47 7.40 -2.16
N SER A 80 13.80 7.25 -2.11
CA SER A 80 14.74 8.35 -2.41
C SER A 80 14.71 8.81 -3.86
N VAL A 81 14.30 7.93 -4.79
CA VAL A 81 14.26 8.18 -6.25
C VAL A 81 12.85 8.04 -6.83
N ALA A 82 11.84 7.90 -5.98
CA ALA A 82 10.47 7.72 -6.43
C ALA A 82 9.97 8.92 -7.25
N PRO A 83 9.40 8.70 -8.46
CA PRO A 83 8.97 9.77 -9.34
C PRO A 83 7.63 10.42 -8.94
N ALA A 84 6.97 9.94 -7.88
CA ALA A 84 5.71 10.47 -7.38
C ALA A 84 5.68 10.49 -5.85
N SER A 85 4.81 11.34 -5.28
CA SER A 85 4.62 11.48 -3.83
C SER A 85 3.75 10.36 -3.22
N ILE A 86 3.07 9.58 -4.05
CA ILE A 86 2.33 8.39 -3.66
C ILE A 86 2.98 7.22 -4.38
N VAL A 87 3.40 6.22 -3.61
CA VAL A 87 4.12 5.05 -4.12
C VAL A 87 3.38 3.80 -3.68
N SER A 88 3.06 2.94 -4.64
CA SER A 88 2.62 1.58 -4.37
C SER A 88 3.80 0.63 -4.51
N LEU A 89 4.00 -0.19 -3.50
CA LEU A 89 5.08 -1.19 -3.44
C LEU A 89 4.64 -2.54 -4.01
N TYR A 90 3.36 -2.65 -4.36
CA TYR A 90 2.71 -3.84 -4.91
C TYR A 90 1.89 -3.47 -6.13
N LEU A 91 2.23 -3.99 -7.29
CA LEU A 91 1.42 -3.82 -8.49
C LEU A 91 0.41 -4.95 -8.67
N GLY A 92 0.83 -6.18 -8.40
CA GLY A 92 0.02 -7.39 -8.49
C GLY A 92 -0.50 -7.72 -9.88
N THR A 93 -0.67 -9.00 -10.15
CA THR A 93 -1.25 -9.53 -11.40
C THR A 93 -2.72 -9.91 -11.25
N GLY A 94 -3.33 -9.60 -10.11
CA GLY A 94 -4.60 -10.17 -9.65
C GLY A 94 -5.86 -9.75 -10.37
N TYR A 95 -5.81 -8.78 -11.26
CA TYR A 95 -6.87 -8.56 -12.24
C TYR A 95 -6.59 -9.43 -13.47
N ILE A 96 -6.80 -10.72 -13.35
CA ILE A 96 -6.53 -11.74 -14.39
C ILE A 96 -7.13 -11.39 -15.75
N ASN A 97 -8.19 -10.60 -15.78
CA ASN A 97 -8.86 -10.15 -17.00
C ASN A 97 -8.43 -8.74 -17.44
N ASP A 98 -7.59 -8.04 -16.69
CA ASP A 98 -7.09 -6.74 -17.13
C ASP A 98 -5.82 -6.93 -17.98
N CYS A 99 -6.04 -7.13 -19.27
CA CYS A 99 -4.96 -7.19 -20.26
C CYS A 99 -4.06 -5.94 -20.26
N ARG A 100 -4.53 -4.82 -19.69
CA ARG A 100 -3.76 -3.57 -19.61
C ARG A 100 -2.60 -3.69 -18.62
N THR A 101 -2.84 -4.24 -17.41
CA THR A 101 -1.78 -4.41 -16.41
C THR A 101 -0.69 -5.35 -16.91
N LYS A 102 -1.07 -6.48 -17.53
CA LYS A 102 -0.09 -7.42 -18.11
C LYS A 102 0.75 -6.79 -19.21
N GLY A 103 0.13 -5.99 -20.06
CA GLY A 103 0.85 -5.29 -21.14
C GLY A 103 1.82 -4.25 -20.60
N VAL A 104 1.44 -3.52 -19.56
CA VAL A 104 2.31 -2.51 -18.91
C VAL A 104 3.48 -3.18 -18.19
N LEU A 105 3.26 -4.29 -17.47
CA LEU A 105 4.34 -5.06 -16.85
C LEU A 105 5.32 -5.59 -17.88
N ALA A 106 4.83 -6.25 -18.95
CA ALA A 106 5.69 -6.76 -20.01
C ALA A 106 6.50 -5.64 -20.69
N ALA A 107 5.92 -4.47 -20.87
CA ALA A 107 6.62 -3.32 -21.43
C ALA A 107 7.67 -2.77 -20.45
N ALA A 108 7.36 -2.69 -19.17
CA ALA A 108 8.32 -2.27 -18.15
C ALA A 108 9.52 -3.23 -18.09
N ASP A 109 9.27 -4.53 -18.06
CA ASP A 109 10.30 -5.56 -18.07
C ASP A 109 11.20 -5.47 -19.31
N ALA A 110 10.59 -5.29 -20.50
CA ALA A 110 11.32 -5.23 -21.77
C ALA A 110 12.30 -4.04 -21.86
N ILE A 111 12.05 -2.96 -21.13
CA ILE A 111 12.93 -1.77 -21.09
C ILE A 111 13.69 -1.62 -19.77
N GLY A 112 13.57 -2.57 -18.84
CA GLY A 112 14.20 -2.50 -17.51
C GLY A 112 13.70 -1.31 -16.68
N ALA A 113 12.42 -0.95 -16.80
CA ALA A 113 11.86 0.17 -16.03
C ALA A 113 11.72 -0.18 -14.56
N HIS A 114 12.21 0.69 -13.68
CA HIS A 114 12.06 0.55 -12.22
C HIS A 114 10.77 1.17 -11.69
N TRP A 115 10.05 1.91 -12.51
CA TRP A 115 8.83 2.60 -12.11
C TRP A 115 7.76 2.55 -13.20
N ILE A 116 6.52 2.29 -12.78
CA ILE A 116 5.32 2.46 -13.58
C ILE A 116 4.52 3.59 -12.95
N VAL A 117 4.24 4.65 -13.71
CA VAL A 117 3.52 5.82 -13.20
C VAL A 117 2.11 5.87 -13.77
N THR A 118 1.13 6.06 -12.89
CA THR A 118 -0.29 6.18 -13.25
C THR A 118 -0.81 7.58 -12.93
N ASN A 119 -1.91 7.97 -13.59
CA ASN A 119 -2.61 9.21 -13.28
C ASN A 119 -3.54 9.02 -12.07
N GLY A 120 -2.95 8.90 -10.88
CA GLY A 120 -3.67 8.83 -9.62
C GLY A 120 -4.49 7.56 -9.40
N ILE A 121 -4.09 6.43 -9.98
CA ILE A 121 -4.77 5.14 -9.77
C ILE A 121 -3.98 4.33 -8.75
N VAL A 122 -4.64 3.94 -7.65
CA VAL A 122 -4.19 2.94 -6.68
C VAL A 122 -4.98 1.67 -6.95
N HIS A 123 -4.32 0.62 -7.41
CA HIS A 123 -4.97 -0.66 -7.72
C HIS A 123 -5.24 -1.50 -6.47
N HIS A 124 -4.33 -1.44 -5.50
CA HIS A 124 -4.39 -2.20 -4.25
C HIS A 124 -3.79 -1.37 -3.12
N ALA A 125 -4.30 -1.53 -1.90
CA ALA A 125 -3.78 -0.89 -0.71
C ALA A 125 -2.79 -1.77 0.08
N VAL A 126 -2.37 -2.91 -0.47
CA VAL A 126 -1.50 -3.92 0.17
C VAL A 126 -0.24 -3.30 0.78
N ALA A 127 0.42 -2.37 0.07
CA ALA A 127 1.56 -1.64 0.60
C ALA A 127 1.70 -0.29 -0.11
N LEU A 128 1.50 0.79 0.62
CA LEU A 128 1.50 2.15 0.11
C LEU A 128 2.43 3.04 0.93
N ALA A 129 3.21 3.88 0.25
CA ALA A 129 3.96 4.95 0.86
C ALA A 129 3.44 6.30 0.36
N VAL A 130 3.27 7.26 1.27
CA VAL A 130 2.79 8.61 0.97
C VAL A 130 3.75 9.61 1.60
N ARG A 131 4.16 10.63 0.83
CA ARG A 131 4.99 11.71 1.36
C ARG A 131 4.32 12.40 2.54
N ARG A 132 5.11 12.71 3.56
CA ARG A 132 4.66 13.27 4.84
C ARG A 132 3.68 14.44 4.66
N GLU A 133 4.01 15.39 3.78
CA GLU A 133 3.18 16.58 3.53
C GLU A 133 1.79 16.28 2.95
N LEU A 134 1.60 15.07 2.38
CA LEU A 134 0.32 14.64 1.80
C LEU A 134 -0.53 13.81 2.76
N VAL A 135 0.02 13.31 3.87
CA VAL A 135 -0.70 12.37 4.76
C VAL A 135 -1.93 13.04 5.38
N LEU A 136 -1.78 14.20 6.01
CA LEU A 136 -2.91 14.92 6.62
C LEU A 136 -3.97 15.37 5.61
N PRO A 137 -3.62 15.99 4.45
CA PRO A 137 -4.60 16.29 3.40
C PRO A 137 -5.33 15.06 2.87
N MET A 138 -4.64 13.92 2.77
CA MET A 138 -5.21 12.64 2.35
C MET A 138 -6.24 12.14 3.37
N ILE A 139 -5.88 12.04 4.65
CA ILE A 139 -6.77 11.59 5.72
C ILE A 139 -8.04 12.46 5.77
N GLY A 140 -7.90 13.77 5.69
CA GLY A 140 -9.02 14.71 5.73
C GLY A 140 -9.97 14.63 4.54
N SER A 141 -9.59 13.91 3.48
CA SER A 141 -10.35 13.81 2.22
C SER A 141 -10.88 12.41 1.92
N VAL A 142 -10.28 11.39 2.52
CA VAL A 142 -10.68 9.97 2.37
C VAL A 142 -11.81 9.67 3.35
N GLY A 143 -12.90 9.08 2.84
CA GLY A 143 -14.05 8.73 3.68
C GLY A 143 -13.83 7.44 4.46
N GLU A 144 -14.65 7.25 5.47
CA GLU A 144 -14.58 6.08 6.36
C GLU A 144 -15.16 4.80 5.76
N PHE A 145 -15.89 4.90 4.65
CA PHE A 145 -16.64 3.78 4.06
C PHE A 145 -16.25 3.54 2.61
N GLY A 146 -16.27 2.26 2.23
CA GLY A 146 -15.94 1.79 0.89
C GLY A 146 -14.51 1.26 0.78
N ALA A 147 -14.09 0.86 -0.41
CA ALA A 147 -12.74 0.34 -0.64
C ALA A 147 -11.71 1.47 -0.55
N ILE A 148 -10.71 1.30 0.30
CA ILE A 148 -9.68 2.33 0.58
C ILE A 148 -8.88 2.69 -0.67
N ASP A 149 -8.49 1.72 -1.49
CA ASP A 149 -7.78 1.91 -2.76
C ASP A 149 -8.56 2.80 -3.74
N GLY A 150 -9.87 2.57 -3.85
CA GLY A 150 -10.76 3.38 -4.67
C GLY A 150 -10.92 4.82 -4.15
N GLN A 151 -10.88 5.02 -2.85
CA GLN A 151 -10.96 6.34 -2.22
C GLN A 151 -9.65 7.11 -2.42
N LEU A 152 -8.52 6.46 -2.19
CA LEU A 152 -7.19 7.02 -2.44
C LEU A 152 -7.02 7.40 -3.92
N SER A 153 -7.48 6.55 -4.84
CA SER A 153 -7.48 6.87 -6.28
C SER A 153 -8.32 8.12 -6.61
N ARG A 154 -9.49 8.26 -6.01
CA ARG A 154 -10.33 9.46 -6.22
C ARG A 154 -9.66 10.72 -5.69
N TRP A 155 -9.09 10.63 -4.47
CA TRP A 155 -8.37 11.75 -3.86
C TRP A 155 -7.14 12.14 -4.69
N ALA A 156 -6.29 11.19 -5.05
CA ALA A 156 -5.11 11.44 -5.86
C ALA A 156 -5.44 12.14 -7.18
N ARG A 157 -6.41 11.61 -7.92
CA ARG A 157 -6.85 12.21 -9.20
C ARG A 157 -7.43 13.61 -9.05
N ARG A 158 -8.25 13.86 -8.03
CA ARG A 158 -8.83 15.19 -7.78
C ARG A 158 -7.79 16.24 -7.47
N ASN A 159 -6.68 15.84 -6.87
CA ASN A 159 -5.59 16.73 -6.48
C ASN A 159 -4.40 16.70 -7.45
N GLY A 160 -4.51 16.01 -8.58
CA GLY A 160 -3.45 15.95 -9.60
C GLY A 160 -2.21 15.16 -9.19
N HIS A 161 -2.33 14.25 -8.19
CA HIS A 161 -1.22 13.42 -7.76
C HIS A 161 -1.10 12.18 -8.63
N ALA A 162 0.10 11.93 -9.15
CA ALA A 162 0.46 10.65 -9.75
C ALA A 162 0.71 9.59 -8.68
N VAL A 163 0.56 8.32 -9.06
CA VAL A 163 0.96 7.16 -8.25
C VAL A 163 2.05 6.39 -9.00
N ALA A 164 3.18 6.18 -8.36
CA ALA A 164 4.28 5.36 -8.88
C ALA A 164 4.21 3.96 -8.28
N TYR A 165 4.44 2.96 -9.10
CA TYR A 165 4.57 1.55 -8.70
C TYR A 165 6.01 1.12 -8.86
N SER A 166 6.58 0.49 -7.83
CA SER A 166 7.91 -0.12 -7.95
C SER A 166 7.87 -1.32 -8.90
N SER A 167 8.87 -1.42 -9.76
CA SER A 167 9.07 -2.55 -10.65
C SER A 167 10.54 -2.99 -10.57
N PRO A 168 10.82 -4.18 -10.02
CA PRO A 168 9.85 -5.13 -9.45
C PRO A 168 9.13 -4.58 -8.20
N SER A 169 8.02 -5.24 -7.85
CA SER A 169 7.33 -4.98 -6.58
C SER A 169 8.24 -5.27 -5.38
N LEU A 170 8.20 -4.43 -4.33
CA LEU A 170 8.93 -4.68 -3.08
C LEU A 170 8.14 -5.53 -2.09
N VAL A 171 6.89 -5.80 -2.42
CA VAL A 171 5.97 -6.60 -1.62
C VAL A 171 5.21 -7.52 -2.55
N ASP A 172 5.06 -8.78 -2.18
CA ASP A 172 4.05 -9.70 -2.73
C ASP A 172 2.83 -9.74 -1.81
N HIS A 173 1.84 -10.54 -2.15
CA HIS A 173 0.61 -10.69 -1.40
C HIS A 173 0.34 -12.17 -1.18
N CYS A 174 0.14 -12.61 0.06
CA CYS A 174 -0.21 -13.99 0.30
C CYS A 174 -1.68 -14.24 -0.08
N ASP A 175 -1.93 -15.41 -0.70
CA ASP A 175 -3.23 -15.78 -1.28
C ASP A 175 -4.23 -16.30 -0.21
N GLU A 176 -4.29 -15.61 0.93
CA GLU A 176 -5.30 -15.91 1.94
C GLU A 176 -6.72 -15.52 1.48
N PRO A 177 -7.77 -16.23 1.92
CA PRO A 177 -9.14 -15.87 1.59
C PRO A 177 -9.48 -14.44 1.99
N SER A 178 -10.04 -13.64 1.06
CA SER A 178 -10.41 -12.26 1.34
C SER A 178 -11.44 -12.17 2.46
N LEU A 179 -11.18 -11.32 3.46
CA LEU A 179 -12.12 -11.02 4.55
C LEU A 179 -13.20 -10.01 4.13
N VAL A 180 -12.96 -9.27 3.05
CA VAL A 180 -13.84 -8.16 2.58
C VAL A 180 -14.75 -8.60 1.42
N SER A 181 -14.34 -9.58 0.62
CA SER A 181 -15.09 -10.01 -0.58
C SER A 181 -15.30 -11.51 -0.63
N ARG A 182 -16.56 -11.94 -0.59
CA ARG A 182 -16.95 -13.36 -0.70
C ARG A 182 -16.71 -13.99 -2.09
N ASN A 183 -16.32 -13.22 -3.13
CA ASN A 183 -16.36 -13.67 -4.52
C ASN A 183 -15.01 -13.66 -5.26
N ARG A 184 -13.86 -13.50 -4.61
CA ARG A 184 -12.56 -13.47 -5.30
C ARG A 184 -11.71 -14.70 -4.97
N ARG A 185 -11.87 -15.73 -5.79
CA ARG A 185 -10.95 -16.87 -5.92
C ARG A 185 -10.02 -16.64 -7.11
N ALA A 186 -9.09 -15.71 -7.04
CA ALA A 186 -8.06 -15.59 -8.06
C ALA A 186 -6.73 -15.39 -7.35
N GLU A 187 -5.79 -16.28 -7.62
CA GLU A 187 -4.40 -16.11 -7.17
C GLU A 187 -3.85 -14.78 -7.67
N ARG A 188 -3.30 -13.98 -6.76
CA ARG A 188 -2.65 -12.71 -7.05
C ARG A 188 -1.15 -12.93 -6.85
N LYS A 189 -0.36 -12.75 -7.89
CA LYS A 189 1.11 -12.82 -7.84
C LYS A 189 1.70 -11.47 -8.21
N ALA A 190 2.79 -11.11 -7.56
CA ALA A 190 3.59 -9.94 -7.89
C ALA A 190 4.40 -10.15 -9.17
#